data_258467d1b6c8cb4939c3b93b81f9bd2f
#
_entry.id   258467d1b6c8cb4939c3b93b81f9bd2f
#
_cell.length_a   1.000
_cell.length_b   1.000
_cell.length_c   1.000
_cell.angle_alpha   90.00
_cell.angle_beta   90.00
_cell.angle_gamma   90.00
#
_symmetry.space_group_name_H-M   'P 1'
#
loop_
_entity.id
_entity.type
_entity.pdbx_description
1 polymer ?
#
loop_
_entity_poly.entity_id
_entity_poly.type
_entity_poly.pdbx_seq_one_letter_code
_entity_poly.pdbx_strand_id
1 'polypeptide(L)'
;CTFAQVPKDGSPAYLSPGQILEIARAGVAAGCKEALFTLGDKPELRYRAAREALEALGCTTTLEYVEKMARLVHAETGLLVHLNPGVMSSEDLTRLRPVAVSMGMMLESASERLCERGGPHWGCPDKAPGVRLATLRAAGEQGVAFTSGLLIGIGETREERIDSLY
;
A
#
# COMPACT_ATOMS: atom_id res chain seq x y z
N CYS A 1 -9.72 -4.19 -5.81
CA CYS A 1 -9.43 -2.82 -5.36
C CYS A 1 -9.69 -1.85 -6.52
N THR A 2 -10.48 -0.82 -6.29
CA THR A 2 -10.83 0.18 -7.32
C THR A 2 -9.66 1.07 -7.74
N PHE A 3 -8.58 1.07 -6.96
CA PHE A 3 -7.36 1.83 -7.26
C PHE A 3 -6.38 1.06 -8.16
N ALA A 4 -6.50 -0.26 -8.25
CA ALA A 4 -5.70 -1.06 -9.16
C ALA A 4 -6.39 -1.08 -10.53
N GLN A 5 -5.94 -0.26 -11.44
CA GLN A 5 -6.36 -0.34 -12.84
C GLN A 5 -5.63 -1.50 -13.51
N VAL A 6 -6.39 -2.42 -14.10
CA VAL A 6 -5.79 -3.40 -15.01
C VAL A 6 -5.31 -2.63 -16.22
N PRO A 7 -4.04 -2.75 -16.63
CA PRO A 7 -3.56 -2.12 -17.86
C PRO A 7 -4.43 -2.55 -19.02
N LYS A 8 -5.16 -1.61 -19.63
CA LYS A 8 -5.94 -1.80 -20.82
C LYS A 8 -5.28 -0.98 -21.93
N ASP A 9 -5.31 -1.51 -23.12
CA ASP A 9 -4.91 -0.76 -24.33
C ASP A 9 -3.49 -0.15 -24.30
N GLY A 10 -2.53 -0.88 -23.71
CA GLY A 10 -1.13 -0.47 -23.68
C GLY A 10 -0.78 0.54 -22.56
N SER A 11 -1.70 0.85 -21.69
CA SER A 11 -1.40 1.66 -20.49
C SER A 11 -0.39 0.96 -19.59
N PRO A 12 0.64 1.65 -19.09
CA PRO A 12 1.63 1.05 -18.18
C PRO A 12 0.99 0.65 -16.84
N ALA A 13 1.47 -0.45 -16.25
CA ALA A 13 1.01 -0.93 -14.94
C ALA A 13 1.44 -0.01 -13.79
N TYR A 14 2.49 0.78 -13.99
CA TYR A 14 3.02 1.76 -13.03
C TYR A 14 3.17 3.13 -13.69
N LEU A 15 3.00 4.17 -12.91
CA LEU A 15 3.36 5.52 -13.33
C LEU A 15 4.89 5.61 -13.50
N SER A 16 5.34 6.34 -14.52
CA SER A 16 6.76 6.63 -14.69
C SER A 16 7.27 7.64 -13.64
N PRO A 17 8.59 7.71 -13.39
CA PRO A 17 9.16 8.70 -12.48
C PRO A 17 8.76 10.15 -12.83
N GLY A 18 8.69 10.48 -14.13
CA GLY A 18 8.27 11.80 -14.60
C GLY A 18 6.82 12.11 -14.23
N GLN A 19 5.89 11.17 -14.43
CA GLN A 19 4.49 11.34 -14.06
C GLN A 19 4.31 11.49 -12.55
N ILE A 20 5.05 10.71 -11.76
CA ILE A 20 5.02 10.82 -10.29
C ILE A 20 5.51 12.21 -9.85
N LEU A 21 6.61 12.71 -10.41
CA LEU A 21 7.13 14.05 -10.11
C LEU A 21 6.17 15.16 -10.54
N GLU A 22 5.51 15.03 -11.67
CA GLU A 22 4.50 15.99 -12.13
C GLU A 22 3.36 16.11 -11.12
N ILE A 23 2.82 14.96 -10.65
CA ILE A 23 1.78 14.92 -9.61
C ILE A 23 2.30 15.55 -8.31
N ALA A 24 3.51 15.20 -7.88
CA ALA A 24 4.09 15.72 -6.65
C ALA A 24 4.29 17.23 -6.70
N ARG A 25 4.81 17.78 -7.82
CA ARG A 25 4.99 19.22 -8.02
C ARG A 25 3.65 19.98 -8.07
N ALA A 26 2.62 19.38 -8.69
CA ALA A 26 1.26 19.94 -8.64
C ALA A 26 0.72 19.99 -7.20
N GLY A 27 1.00 18.96 -6.40
CA GLY A 27 0.69 18.93 -4.97
C GLY A 27 1.36 20.05 -4.19
N VAL A 28 2.66 20.28 -4.41
CA VAL A 28 3.39 21.41 -3.80
C VAL A 28 2.77 22.75 -4.19
N ALA A 29 2.46 22.96 -5.46
CA ALA A 29 1.81 24.17 -5.94
C ALA A 29 0.43 24.40 -5.31
N ALA A 30 -0.29 23.33 -4.98
CA ALA A 30 -1.55 23.35 -4.25
C ALA A 30 -1.39 23.52 -2.73
N GLY A 31 -0.16 23.58 -2.19
CA GLY A 31 0.11 23.75 -0.77
C GLY A 31 0.13 22.45 0.05
N CYS A 32 0.14 21.28 -0.60
CA CYS A 32 0.29 20.00 0.08
C CYS A 32 1.61 19.91 0.84
N LYS A 33 1.61 19.17 1.94
CA LYS A 33 2.79 18.91 2.77
C LYS A 33 3.26 17.47 2.69
N GLU A 34 2.42 16.57 2.22
CA GLU A 34 2.63 15.14 2.18
C GLU A 34 2.27 14.58 0.80
N ALA A 35 3.02 13.58 0.37
CA ALA A 35 2.72 12.73 -0.77
C ALA A 35 2.32 11.33 -0.26
N LEU A 36 1.06 10.95 -0.48
CA LEU A 36 0.55 9.63 -0.17
C LEU A 36 0.75 8.67 -1.35
N PHE A 37 1.56 7.64 -1.14
CA PHE A 37 1.73 6.54 -2.09
C PHE A 37 0.75 5.41 -1.73
N THR A 38 -0.34 5.32 -2.49
CA THR A 38 -1.33 4.24 -2.38
C THR A 38 -1.31 3.39 -3.63
N LEU A 39 -1.19 2.08 -3.49
CA LEU A 39 -1.01 1.15 -4.60
C LEU A 39 -1.56 -0.24 -4.28
N GLY A 40 -1.57 -1.11 -5.30
CA GLY A 40 -1.92 -2.52 -5.13
C GLY A 40 -0.85 -3.29 -4.36
N ASP A 41 -1.27 -4.31 -3.61
CA ASP A 41 -0.39 -5.16 -2.82
C ASP A 41 0.40 -6.11 -3.73
N LYS A 42 1.69 -5.85 -3.91
CA LYS A 42 2.68 -6.70 -4.61
C LYS A 42 2.13 -7.36 -5.88
N PRO A 43 1.61 -6.55 -6.85
CA PRO A 43 0.95 -7.11 -8.05
C PRO A 43 1.89 -7.97 -8.90
N GLU A 44 3.20 -7.79 -8.79
CA GLU A 44 4.21 -8.62 -9.45
C GLU A 44 4.13 -10.10 -9.06
N LEU A 45 3.61 -10.43 -7.88
CA LEU A 45 3.43 -11.81 -7.45
C LEU A 45 2.34 -12.54 -8.25
N ARG A 46 1.39 -11.79 -8.81
CA ARG A 46 0.22 -12.34 -9.52
C ARG A 46 0.24 -12.08 -11.03
N TYR A 47 0.74 -10.92 -11.45
CA TYR A 47 0.57 -10.43 -12.81
C TYR A 47 1.89 -10.31 -13.57
N ARG A 48 1.96 -10.95 -14.74
CA ARG A 48 3.13 -10.87 -15.62
C ARG A 48 3.37 -9.42 -16.08
N ALA A 49 2.31 -8.70 -16.44
CA ALA A 49 2.40 -7.29 -16.86
C ALA A 49 3.05 -6.38 -15.80
N ALA A 50 2.82 -6.66 -14.51
CA ALA A 50 3.47 -5.92 -13.43
C ALA A 50 4.96 -6.21 -13.36
N ARG A 51 5.38 -7.47 -13.54
CA ARG A 51 6.81 -7.85 -13.59
C ARG A 51 7.54 -7.21 -14.76
N GLU A 52 6.97 -7.30 -15.96
CA GLU A 52 7.53 -6.70 -17.18
C GLU A 52 7.67 -5.18 -17.06
N ALA A 53 6.67 -4.52 -16.47
CA ALA A 53 6.71 -3.07 -16.23
C ALA A 53 7.77 -2.68 -15.18
N LEU A 54 7.94 -3.47 -14.11
CA LEU A 54 9.01 -3.24 -13.13
C LEU A 54 10.40 -3.44 -13.74
N GLU A 55 10.60 -4.48 -14.54
CA GLU A 55 11.84 -4.73 -15.25
C GLU A 55 12.22 -3.54 -16.16
N ALA A 56 11.25 -2.99 -16.90
CA ALA A 56 11.44 -1.81 -17.73
C ALA A 56 11.81 -0.56 -16.92
N LEU A 57 11.41 -0.49 -15.63
CA LEU A 57 11.75 0.56 -14.67
C LEU A 57 13.05 0.25 -13.89
N GLY A 58 13.75 -0.84 -14.20
CA GLY A 58 14.97 -1.27 -13.52
C GLY A 58 14.73 -1.69 -12.07
N CYS A 59 13.59 -2.33 -11.81
CA CYS A 59 13.18 -2.83 -10.49
C CYS A 59 12.72 -4.28 -10.58
N THR A 60 12.81 -5.01 -9.48
CA THR A 60 12.32 -6.38 -9.37
C THR A 60 11.02 -6.49 -8.59
N THR A 61 10.77 -5.57 -7.66
CA THR A 61 9.57 -5.56 -6.82
C THR A 61 8.91 -4.18 -6.80
N THR A 62 7.61 -4.19 -6.53
CA THR A 62 6.83 -2.96 -6.32
C THR A 62 7.41 -2.12 -5.18
N LEU A 63 7.82 -2.75 -4.08
CA LEU A 63 8.39 -2.04 -2.93
C LEU A 63 9.74 -1.41 -3.25
N GLU A 64 10.55 -2.03 -4.11
CA GLU A 64 11.78 -1.42 -4.63
C GLU A 64 11.50 -0.16 -5.43
N TYR A 65 10.50 -0.21 -6.30
CA TYR A 65 10.09 0.95 -7.07
C TYR A 65 9.52 2.07 -6.19
N VAL A 66 8.68 1.72 -5.22
CA VAL A 66 8.13 2.67 -4.24
C VAL A 66 9.24 3.35 -3.46
N GLU A 67 10.24 2.62 -2.98
CA GLU A 67 11.40 3.19 -2.27
C GLU A 67 12.14 4.22 -3.13
N LYS A 68 12.44 3.86 -4.40
CA LYS A 68 13.10 4.78 -5.35
C LYS A 68 12.27 6.04 -5.58
N MET A 69 10.96 5.90 -5.75
CA MET A 69 10.07 7.04 -6.01
C MET A 69 9.84 7.90 -4.77
N ALA A 70 9.77 7.31 -3.59
CA ALA A 70 9.70 8.03 -2.32
C ALA A 70 10.92 8.94 -2.11
N ARG A 71 12.12 8.40 -2.32
CA ARG A 71 13.37 9.19 -2.28
C ARG A 71 13.37 10.33 -3.30
N LEU A 72 12.97 10.02 -4.54
CA LEU A 72 12.93 10.99 -5.63
C LEU A 72 11.95 12.14 -5.32
N VAL A 73 10.72 11.81 -4.91
CA VAL A 73 9.70 12.83 -4.59
C VAL A 73 10.16 13.71 -3.43
N HIS A 74 10.67 13.12 -2.35
CA HIS A 74 11.17 13.90 -1.22
C HIS A 74 12.33 14.83 -1.62
N ALA A 75 13.31 14.32 -2.37
CA ALA A 75 14.48 15.09 -2.81
C ALA A 75 14.11 16.25 -3.74
N GLU A 76 13.17 16.04 -4.67
CA GLU A 76 12.80 17.01 -5.69
C GLU A 76 11.73 18.03 -5.24
N THR A 77 10.96 17.70 -4.20
CA THR A 77 9.80 18.51 -3.83
C THR A 77 9.75 18.93 -2.36
N GLY A 78 10.51 18.25 -1.50
CA GLY A 78 10.45 18.42 -0.05
C GLY A 78 9.18 17.89 0.61
N LEU A 79 8.28 17.26 -0.15
CA LEU A 79 7.08 16.64 0.43
C LEU A 79 7.48 15.50 1.38
N LEU A 80 6.79 15.42 2.50
CA LEU A 80 6.85 14.26 3.40
C LEU A 80 6.18 13.07 2.72
N VAL A 81 6.75 11.88 2.86
CA VAL A 81 6.21 10.69 2.20
C VAL A 81 5.48 9.81 3.19
N HIS A 82 4.22 9.47 2.86
CA HIS A 82 3.45 8.42 3.50
C HIS A 82 3.29 7.23 2.56
N LEU A 83 3.59 6.00 3.03
CA LEU A 83 3.51 4.80 2.20
C LEU A 83 2.39 3.87 2.66
N ASN A 84 1.50 3.52 1.74
CA ASN A 84 0.45 2.53 1.93
C ASN A 84 0.52 1.44 0.83
N PRO A 85 1.53 0.56 0.87
CA PRO A 85 1.78 -0.43 -0.17
C PRO A 85 1.11 -1.79 0.09
N GLY A 86 0.23 -1.90 1.10
CA GLY A 86 -0.38 -3.14 1.52
C GLY A 86 0.43 -3.89 2.57
N VAL A 87 0.42 -5.22 2.52
CA VAL A 87 1.09 -6.09 3.49
C VAL A 87 2.61 -5.93 3.41
N MET A 88 3.25 -5.76 4.57
CA MET A 88 4.69 -5.61 4.71
C MET A 88 5.25 -6.57 5.74
N SER A 89 6.39 -7.18 5.41
CA SER A 89 7.21 -7.91 6.37
C SER A 89 8.00 -6.95 7.26
N SER A 90 8.61 -7.47 8.32
CA SER A 90 9.53 -6.70 9.16
C SER A 90 10.71 -6.12 8.36
N GLU A 91 11.21 -6.86 7.37
CA GLU A 91 12.28 -6.43 6.47
C GLU A 91 11.80 -5.33 5.52
N ASP A 92 10.57 -5.44 4.97
CA ASP A 92 9.96 -4.41 4.14
C ASP A 92 9.85 -3.08 4.91
N LEU A 93 9.37 -3.14 6.17
CA LEU A 93 9.26 -1.98 7.05
C LEU A 93 10.63 -1.34 7.34
N THR A 94 11.63 -2.16 7.68
CA THR A 94 13.01 -1.71 7.92
C THR A 94 13.57 -1.00 6.69
N ARG A 95 13.33 -1.53 5.51
CA ARG A 95 13.78 -0.99 4.23
C ARG A 95 13.12 0.36 3.90
N LEU A 96 11.80 0.47 4.12
CA LEU A 96 11.02 1.64 3.73
C LEU A 96 11.07 2.78 4.77
N ARG A 97 11.35 2.47 6.04
CA ARG A 97 11.41 3.47 7.11
C ARG A 97 12.32 4.68 6.83
N PRO A 98 13.51 4.55 6.20
CA PRO A 98 14.37 5.70 5.91
C PRO A 98 13.82 6.67 4.86
N VAL A 99 12.78 6.30 4.13
CA VAL A 99 12.21 7.09 3.01
C VAL A 99 10.79 7.56 3.24
N ALA A 100 10.18 7.18 4.39
CA ALA A 100 8.81 7.54 4.73
C ALA A 100 8.74 8.05 6.18
N VAL A 101 8.03 9.15 6.38
CA VAL A 101 7.78 9.70 7.74
C VAL A 101 6.69 8.91 8.46
N SER A 102 5.82 8.25 7.70
CA SER A 102 4.76 7.38 8.19
C SER A 102 4.38 6.34 7.14
N MET A 103 3.75 5.26 7.60
CA MET A 103 3.21 4.22 6.73
C MET A 103 1.78 3.88 7.17
N GLY A 104 1.09 3.11 6.36
CA GLY A 104 -0.26 2.69 6.68
C GLY A 104 -0.66 1.42 5.94
N MET A 105 -1.63 0.74 6.54
CA MET A 105 -2.38 -0.34 5.92
C MET A 105 -3.66 -0.55 6.72
N MET A 106 -4.79 -0.50 6.04
CA MET A 106 -6.08 -0.73 6.73
C MET A 106 -6.20 -2.19 7.14
N LEU A 107 -6.48 -2.47 8.42
CA LEU A 107 -6.84 -3.82 8.90
C LEU A 107 -8.10 -4.31 8.18
N GLU A 108 -9.02 -3.41 7.95
CA GLU A 108 -10.36 -3.60 7.39
C GLU A 108 -11.29 -4.36 8.34
N SER A 109 -10.95 -5.58 8.73
CA SER A 109 -11.69 -6.37 9.73
C SER A 109 -10.78 -7.47 10.30
N ALA A 110 -11.00 -7.85 11.56
CA ALA A 110 -10.39 -9.02 12.17
C ALA A 110 -11.23 -10.30 11.95
N SER A 111 -12.36 -10.24 11.23
CA SER A 111 -13.23 -11.39 10.98
C SER A 111 -12.74 -12.26 9.84
N GLU A 112 -12.35 -13.50 10.15
CA GLU A 112 -12.01 -14.54 9.16
C GLU A 112 -13.20 -14.92 8.28
N ARG A 113 -14.43 -14.81 8.79
CA ARG A 113 -15.66 -15.11 8.05
C ARG A 113 -15.79 -14.28 6.77
N LEU A 114 -15.29 -13.04 6.77
CA LEU A 114 -15.32 -12.19 5.58
C LEU A 114 -14.38 -12.67 4.47
N CYS A 115 -13.45 -13.57 4.78
CA CYS A 115 -12.57 -14.22 3.82
C CYS A 115 -13.14 -15.54 3.28
N GLU A 116 -14.24 -16.05 3.82
CA GLU A 116 -14.90 -17.26 3.37
C GLU A 116 -15.55 -17.08 1.99
N ARG A 117 -15.91 -18.21 1.36
CA ARG A 117 -16.54 -18.21 0.03
C ARG A 117 -17.84 -17.38 0.02
N GLY A 118 -17.87 -16.38 -0.85
CA GLY A 118 -18.97 -15.41 -0.96
C GLY A 118 -18.81 -14.18 -0.09
N GLY A 119 -17.80 -14.13 0.77
CA GLY A 119 -17.43 -12.94 1.53
C GLY A 119 -16.69 -11.90 0.67
N PRO A 120 -16.64 -10.65 1.11
CA PRO A 120 -16.02 -9.54 0.35
C PRO A 120 -14.51 -9.68 0.16
N HIS A 121 -13.84 -10.44 1.01
CA HIS A 121 -12.39 -10.70 0.95
C HIS A 121 -12.05 -12.09 0.37
N TRP A 122 -13.05 -12.82 -0.14
CA TRP A 122 -12.83 -14.12 -0.77
C TRP A 122 -11.77 -14.06 -1.87
N GLY A 123 -10.81 -14.97 -1.83
CA GLY A 123 -9.73 -15.05 -2.83
C GLY A 123 -8.67 -13.95 -2.74
N CYS A 124 -8.68 -13.15 -1.67
CA CYS A 124 -7.71 -12.10 -1.40
C CYS A 124 -6.86 -12.45 -0.17
N PRO A 125 -5.80 -13.26 -0.30
CA PRO A 125 -4.99 -13.69 0.84
C PRO A 125 -4.30 -12.54 1.57
N ASP A 126 -4.05 -11.43 0.88
CA ASP A 126 -3.56 -10.16 1.44
C ASP A 126 -4.58 -9.45 2.34
N LYS A 127 -5.84 -9.90 2.32
CA LYS A 127 -6.93 -9.40 3.18
C LYS A 127 -7.18 -10.28 4.41
N ALA A 128 -6.49 -11.41 4.53
CA ALA A 128 -6.63 -12.27 5.70
C ALA A 128 -6.22 -11.51 6.98
N PRO A 129 -7.07 -11.50 8.03
CA PRO A 129 -6.81 -10.74 9.26
C PRO A 129 -5.46 -11.03 9.88
N GLY A 130 -5.07 -12.30 9.98
CA GLY A 130 -3.78 -12.71 10.55
C GLY A 130 -2.58 -12.11 9.83
N VAL A 131 -2.64 -11.99 8.49
CA VAL A 131 -1.57 -11.40 7.67
C VAL A 131 -1.46 -9.89 7.93
N ARG A 132 -2.59 -9.20 8.03
CA ARG A 132 -2.64 -7.76 8.28
C ARG A 132 -2.24 -7.42 9.72
N LEU A 133 -2.71 -8.17 10.69
CA LEU A 133 -2.31 -8.03 12.09
C LEU A 133 -0.80 -8.25 12.28
N ALA A 134 -0.20 -9.18 11.53
CA ALA A 134 1.25 -9.38 11.55
C ALA A 134 2.01 -8.13 11.08
N THR A 135 1.56 -7.46 10.02
CA THR A 135 2.13 -6.18 9.55
C THR A 135 1.98 -5.08 10.60
N LEU A 136 0.80 -4.93 11.21
CA LEU A 136 0.54 -3.92 12.26
C LEU A 136 1.46 -4.15 13.47
N ARG A 137 1.59 -5.40 13.91
CA ARG A 137 2.48 -5.77 15.02
C ARG A 137 3.93 -5.45 14.71
N ALA A 138 4.43 -5.85 13.53
CA ALA A 138 5.79 -5.56 13.11
C ALA A 138 6.07 -4.06 13.02
N ALA A 139 5.11 -3.26 12.55
CA ALA A 139 5.22 -1.80 12.52
C ALA A 139 5.32 -1.21 13.94
N GLY A 140 4.50 -1.69 14.87
CA GLY A 140 4.56 -1.30 16.28
C GLY A 140 5.89 -1.67 16.95
N GLU A 141 6.38 -2.89 16.75
CA GLU A 141 7.67 -3.36 17.28
C GLU A 141 8.85 -2.52 16.77
N GLN A 142 8.78 -2.02 15.55
CA GLN A 142 9.80 -1.16 14.96
C GLN A 142 9.59 0.33 15.25
N GLY A 143 8.55 0.71 15.97
CA GLY A 143 8.23 2.10 16.26
C GLY A 143 7.97 2.95 15.00
N VAL A 144 7.35 2.36 13.98
CA VAL A 144 6.93 3.08 12.78
C VAL A 144 5.65 3.86 13.09
N ALA A 145 5.61 5.15 12.73
CA ALA A 145 4.36 5.91 12.73
C ALA A 145 3.41 5.28 11.70
N PHE A 146 2.37 4.58 12.18
CA PHE A 146 1.56 3.71 11.33
C PHE A 146 0.08 4.01 11.46
N THR A 147 -0.61 4.17 10.34
CA THR A 147 -2.06 4.39 10.26
C THR A 147 -2.76 3.09 9.89
N SER A 148 -3.79 2.74 10.65
CA SER A 148 -4.69 1.63 10.33
C SER A 148 -6.15 2.05 10.47
N GLY A 149 -7.07 1.19 10.08
CA GLY A 149 -8.49 1.44 10.17
C GLY A 149 -9.35 0.23 9.83
N LEU A 150 -10.64 0.34 10.14
CA LEU A 150 -11.64 -0.67 9.85
C LEU A 150 -12.51 -0.22 8.67
N LEU A 151 -12.94 -1.17 7.87
CA LEU A 151 -13.91 -0.96 6.80
C LEU A 151 -15.29 -1.42 7.28
N ILE A 152 -16.21 -0.47 7.37
CA ILE A 152 -17.55 -0.67 7.92
C ILE A 152 -18.55 -0.84 6.79
N GLY A 153 -19.50 -1.79 6.96
CA GLY A 153 -20.59 -2.00 6.01
C GLY A 153 -20.26 -3.00 4.89
N ILE A 154 -19.25 -3.83 5.07
CA ILE A 154 -18.85 -4.89 4.12
C ILE A 154 -19.50 -6.26 4.42
N GLY A 155 -20.42 -6.32 5.40
CA GLY A 155 -21.11 -7.53 5.81
C GLY A 155 -20.64 -8.08 7.17
N GLU A 156 -19.82 -7.33 7.89
CA GLU A 156 -19.43 -7.63 9.27
C GLU A 156 -20.61 -7.44 10.24
N THR A 157 -20.63 -8.23 11.32
CA THR A 157 -21.56 -8.01 12.43
C THR A 157 -21.07 -6.89 13.34
N ARG A 158 -21.94 -6.46 14.27
CA ARG A 158 -21.54 -5.50 15.29
C ARG A 158 -20.45 -6.05 16.21
N GLU A 159 -20.57 -7.33 16.59
CA GLU A 159 -19.60 -8.04 17.41
C GLU A 159 -18.23 -8.10 16.72
N GLU A 160 -18.18 -8.55 15.46
CA GLU A 160 -16.95 -8.59 14.66
C GLU A 160 -16.28 -7.21 14.53
N ARG A 161 -17.09 -6.14 14.47
CA ARG A 161 -16.56 -4.77 14.45
C ARG A 161 -15.95 -4.38 15.79
N ILE A 162 -16.59 -4.76 16.90
CA ILE A 162 -16.07 -4.54 18.25
C ILE A 162 -14.77 -5.32 18.43
N ASP A 163 -14.76 -6.61 18.08
CA ASP A 163 -13.56 -7.46 18.17
C ASP A 163 -12.38 -6.93 17.34
N SER A 164 -12.68 -6.25 16.23
CA SER A 164 -11.65 -5.63 15.38
C SER A 164 -11.02 -4.38 15.99
N LEU A 165 -11.59 -3.80 17.06
CA LEU A 165 -11.07 -2.62 17.75
C LEU A 165 -10.12 -2.97 18.89
N TYR A 166 -10.16 -4.22 19.39
CA TYR A 166 -9.37 -4.75 20.51
C TYR A 166 -8.27 -5.69 20.03
#